data_bc35c15aed08063192b19006cef7a438
#
_entry.id   bc35c15aed08063192b19006cef7a438
#
_cell.length_a   1.000
_cell.length_b   1.000
_cell.length_c   1.000
_cell.angle_alpha   90.00
_cell.angle_beta   90.00
_cell.angle_gamma   90.00
#
_symmetry.space_group_name_H-M   'P 1'
#
loop_
_entity.id
_entity.type
_entity.pdbx_description
1 polymer ?
#
loop_
_entity_poly.entity_id
_entity_poly.type
_entity_poly.pdbx_seq_one_letter_code
_entity_poly.pdbx_strand_id
1 'polypeptide(L)'
;VGELGLERISHRRVGSPESKSLSGGERSRLNAGLDLVGGGEIFLFDEPISGLSSKDAENVVDALHSFARDKIVVASLHRPSEKVLEAFDTVLLLDRGGKMAYLGPPKDLVSYFQQASKDLQIERQSDLTPQGADFVFDILETTMLKLHAPGKSRRRFQPEFWQERFENHCVMDHLSLPKPSPIAGELDLPTA
;
A
#
# COMPACT_ATOMS: atom_id res chain seq x y z
N VAL A 1 5.63 24.26 4.69
CA VAL A 1 6.53 23.86 5.82
C VAL A 1 5.70 23.42 7.01
N GLY A 2 4.64 24.16 7.38
CA GLY A 2 3.73 23.85 8.48
C GLY A 2 3.08 22.48 8.36
N GLU A 3 2.43 22.22 7.27
CA GLU A 3 1.72 20.96 6.98
C GLU A 3 2.64 19.72 6.93
N LEU A 4 3.95 19.95 6.68
CA LEU A 4 4.95 18.88 6.68
C LEU A 4 5.55 18.62 8.07
N GLY A 5 5.23 19.43 9.09
CA GLY A 5 5.83 19.36 10.42
C GLY A 5 7.35 19.60 10.41
N LEU A 6 7.83 20.47 9.51
CA LEU A 6 9.26 20.78 9.32
C LEU A 6 9.67 22.15 9.84
N GLU A 7 8.80 22.88 10.56
CA GLU A 7 9.06 24.23 11.05
C GLU A 7 10.31 24.31 11.93
N ARG A 8 10.45 23.32 12.83
CA ARG A 8 11.56 23.28 13.78
C ARG A 8 12.93 23.17 13.14
N ILE A 9 12.97 22.66 11.90
CA ILE A 9 14.20 22.40 11.15
C ILE A 9 14.33 23.26 9.90
N SER A 10 13.41 24.20 9.68
CA SER A 10 13.39 25.06 8.48
C SER A 10 14.69 25.84 8.25
N HIS A 11 15.45 26.11 9.32
CA HIS A 11 16.75 26.77 9.28
C HIS A 11 17.95 25.82 8.99
N ARG A 12 17.72 24.50 9.00
CA ARG A 12 18.79 23.52 8.77
C ARG A 12 19.07 23.36 7.27
N ARG A 13 20.34 23.17 6.95
CA ARG A 13 20.71 22.73 5.59
C ARG A 13 20.36 21.25 5.43
N VAL A 14 19.89 20.88 4.24
CA VAL A 14 19.52 19.48 3.92
C VAL A 14 20.72 18.53 4.07
N GLY A 15 21.94 19.04 3.86
CA GLY A 15 23.16 18.25 3.95
C GLY A 15 23.44 17.47 2.65
N SER A 16 24.45 16.61 2.69
CA SER A 16 24.79 15.68 1.61
C SER A 16 24.51 14.23 2.04
N PRO A 17 24.61 13.25 1.13
CA PRO A 17 24.50 11.83 1.49
C PRO A 17 25.47 11.41 2.59
N GLU A 18 26.67 12.02 2.64
CA GLU A 18 27.72 11.74 3.63
C GLU A 18 27.49 12.48 4.94
N SER A 19 26.83 13.64 4.91
CA SER A 19 26.58 14.49 6.07
C SER A 19 25.08 14.62 6.33
N LYS A 20 24.49 13.63 6.98
CA LYS A 20 23.05 13.57 7.27
C LYS A 20 22.69 14.58 8.35
N SER A 21 22.10 15.72 7.98
CA SER A 21 21.58 16.72 8.90
C SER A 21 20.09 16.54 9.21
N LEU A 22 19.37 15.75 8.39
CA LEU A 22 17.96 15.41 8.54
C LEU A 22 17.80 13.92 8.84
N SER A 23 16.79 13.57 9.65
CA SER A 23 16.35 12.19 9.83
C SER A 23 15.74 11.64 8.52
N GLY A 24 15.57 10.32 8.43
CA GLY A 24 14.91 9.67 7.29
C GLY A 24 13.52 10.24 7.04
N GLY A 25 12.69 10.32 8.09
CA GLY A 25 11.34 10.86 8.00
C GLY A 25 11.29 12.36 7.64
N GLU A 26 12.20 13.18 8.19
CA GLU A 26 12.30 14.59 7.80
C GLU A 26 12.66 14.77 6.34
N ARG A 27 13.57 13.94 5.82
CA ARG A 27 13.96 13.95 4.41
C ARG A 27 12.83 13.48 3.50
N SER A 28 12.12 12.42 3.88
CA SER A 28 10.97 11.90 3.13
C SER A 28 9.86 12.94 3.02
N ARG A 29 9.50 13.60 4.14
CA ARG A 29 8.52 14.69 4.13
C ARG A 29 8.96 15.90 3.31
N LEU A 30 10.26 16.23 3.34
CA LEU A 30 10.80 17.32 2.52
C LEU A 30 10.70 16.99 1.03
N ASN A 31 11.06 15.77 0.63
CA ASN A 31 10.95 15.33 -0.77
C ASN A 31 9.49 15.37 -1.25
N ALA A 32 8.57 14.79 -0.46
CA ALA A 32 7.15 14.88 -0.77
C ALA A 32 6.67 16.33 -0.92
N GLY A 33 7.14 17.21 -0.05
CA GLY A 33 6.81 18.64 -0.12
C GLY A 33 7.35 19.34 -1.36
N LEU A 34 8.53 18.97 -1.85
CA LEU A 34 9.10 19.53 -3.09
C LEU A 34 8.25 19.14 -4.30
N ASP A 35 7.81 17.89 -4.38
CA ASP A 35 6.93 17.41 -5.45
C ASP A 35 5.58 18.15 -5.43
N LEU A 36 5.02 18.35 -4.24
CA LEU A 36 3.72 19.00 -4.05
C LEU A 36 3.71 20.50 -4.39
N VAL A 37 4.85 21.19 -4.32
CA VAL A 37 4.96 22.60 -4.73
C VAL A 37 4.76 22.78 -6.24
N GLY A 38 4.97 21.73 -7.03
CA GLY A 38 4.82 21.76 -8.50
C GLY A 38 3.41 22.00 -9.04
N GLY A 39 2.37 22.06 -8.17
CA GLY A 39 1.00 22.40 -8.55
C GLY A 39 0.24 21.31 -9.32
N GLY A 40 0.69 20.07 -9.30
CA GLY A 40 -0.01 18.93 -9.89
C GLY A 40 -1.33 18.62 -9.22
N GLU A 41 -2.20 17.90 -9.92
CA GLU A 41 -3.48 17.37 -9.39
C GLU A 41 -3.37 15.88 -9.00
N ILE A 42 -2.39 15.17 -9.58
CA ILE A 42 -2.13 13.75 -9.33
C ILE A 42 -0.67 13.57 -8.91
N PHE A 43 -0.45 12.91 -7.80
CA PHE A 43 0.85 12.64 -7.23
C PHE A 43 1.05 11.13 -7.06
N LEU A 44 2.19 10.63 -7.52
CA LEU A 44 2.58 9.24 -7.42
C LEU A 44 3.81 9.12 -6.54
N PHE A 45 3.71 8.41 -5.43
CA PHE A 45 4.82 8.17 -4.51
C PHE A 45 5.20 6.70 -4.50
N ASP A 46 6.45 6.42 -4.80
CA ASP A 46 6.98 5.05 -4.74
C ASP A 46 7.69 4.82 -3.40
N GLU A 47 7.12 3.91 -2.59
CA GLU A 47 7.60 3.52 -1.26
C GLU A 47 7.98 4.70 -0.33
N PRO A 48 7.16 5.73 -0.16
CA PRO A 48 7.53 6.97 0.55
C PRO A 48 7.88 6.77 2.02
N ILE A 49 7.52 5.63 2.61
CA ILE A 49 7.76 5.30 4.02
C ILE A 49 8.78 4.18 4.22
N SER A 50 9.43 3.71 3.14
CA SER A 50 10.40 2.61 3.20
C SER A 50 11.59 2.98 4.09
N GLY A 51 11.98 2.05 4.98
CA GLY A 51 13.11 2.25 5.89
C GLY A 51 12.89 3.27 7.02
N LEU A 52 11.66 3.74 7.22
CA LEU A 52 11.30 4.63 8.31
C LEU A 52 10.87 3.86 9.56
N SER A 53 11.00 4.51 10.73
CA SER A 53 10.34 4.02 11.94
C SER A 53 8.81 4.11 11.79
N SER A 54 8.05 3.31 12.54
CA SER A 54 6.57 3.37 12.51
C SER A 54 6.04 4.78 12.72
N LYS A 55 6.64 5.53 13.66
CA LYS A 55 6.23 6.91 13.95
C LYS A 55 6.55 7.88 12.80
N ASP A 56 7.71 7.73 12.16
CA ASP A 56 8.07 8.56 11.01
C ASP A 56 7.19 8.24 9.80
N ALA A 57 6.88 6.95 9.58
CA ALA A 57 5.96 6.52 8.53
C ALA A 57 4.57 7.14 8.70
N GLU A 58 3.98 7.09 9.92
CA GLU A 58 2.73 7.76 10.24
C GLU A 58 2.80 9.26 9.92
N ASN A 59 3.85 9.95 10.39
CA ASN A 59 4.00 11.39 10.15
C ASN A 59 4.10 11.74 8.66
N VAL A 60 4.75 10.89 7.84
CA VAL A 60 4.80 11.08 6.37
C VAL A 60 3.42 10.93 5.77
N VAL A 61 2.69 9.86 6.15
CA VAL A 61 1.35 9.59 5.61
C VAL A 61 0.34 10.66 6.05
N ASP A 62 0.38 11.11 7.30
CA ASP A 62 -0.43 12.23 7.79
C ASP A 62 -0.19 13.50 6.95
N ALA A 63 1.07 13.77 6.60
CA ALA A 63 1.42 14.89 5.73
C ALA A 63 0.83 14.70 4.31
N LEU A 64 0.98 13.53 3.70
CA LEU A 64 0.39 13.22 2.40
C LEU A 64 -1.13 13.35 2.42
N HIS A 65 -1.80 12.83 3.45
CA HIS A 65 -3.25 12.97 3.62
C HIS A 65 -3.69 14.44 3.72
N SER A 66 -2.93 15.27 4.44
CA SER A 66 -3.22 16.70 4.55
C SER A 66 -3.15 17.42 3.20
N PHE A 67 -2.28 16.98 2.29
CA PHE A 67 -2.17 17.50 0.94
C PHE A 67 -3.23 16.96 -0.04
N ALA A 68 -3.78 15.78 0.24
CA ALA A 68 -4.68 15.08 -0.66
C ALA A 68 -6.08 15.72 -0.77
N ARG A 69 -6.43 16.74 0.02
CA ARG A 69 -7.80 17.27 0.15
C ARG A 69 -8.48 17.59 -1.18
N ASP A 70 -7.72 18.13 -2.14
CA ASP A 70 -8.23 18.49 -3.48
C ASP A 70 -7.41 17.83 -4.60
N LYS A 71 -6.74 16.71 -4.30
CA LYS A 71 -5.77 16.08 -5.18
C LYS A 71 -5.89 14.57 -5.12
N ILE A 72 -5.40 13.89 -6.14
CA ILE A 72 -5.25 12.44 -6.14
C ILE A 72 -3.83 12.09 -5.71
N VAL A 73 -3.71 11.35 -4.62
CA VAL A 73 -2.44 10.83 -4.12
C VAL A 73 -2.46 9.31 -4.19
N VAL A 74 -1.52 8.75 -4.91
CA VAL A 74 -1.30 7.31 -5.00
C VAL A 74 0.08 6.99 -4.45
N ALA A 75 0.15 6.07 -3.50
CA ALA A 75 1.42 5.63 -2.92
C ALA A 75 1.56 4.11 -2.98
N SER A 76 2.70 3.62 -3.48
CA SER A 76 3.05 2.23 -3.31
C SER A 76 3.58 2.00 -1.89
N LEU A 77 3.11 0.95 -1.22
CA LEU A 77 3.50 0.62 0.15
C LEU A 77 3.85 -0.86 0.25
N HIS A 78 4.89 -1.17 1.00
CA HIS A 78 5.27 -2.54 1.30
C HIS A 78 4.99 -2.86 2.78
N ARG A 79 4.04 -3.77 3.05
CA ARG A 79 3.62 -4.20 4.40
C ARG A 79 3.39 -3.01 5.37
N PRO A 80 2.51 -2.07 5.03
CA PRO A 80 2.20 -0.94 5.91
C PRO A 80 1.49 -1.41 7.18
N SER A 81 1.64 -0.66 8.28
CA SER A 81 0.84 -0.87 9.49
C SER A 81 -0.63 -0.55 9.21
N GLU A 82 -1.53 -1.10 10.03
CA GLU A 82 -2.98 -0.83 9.96
C GLU A 82 -3.26 0.67 10.00
N LYS A 83 -2.62 1.38 10.92
CA LYS A 83 -2.76 2.83 11.07
C LYS A 83 -2.34 3.62 9.83
N VAL A 84 -1.31 3.16 9.13
CA VAL A 84 -0.89 3.76 7.85
C VAL A 84 -1.95 3.51 6.78
N LEU A 85 -2.52 2.30 6.71
CA LEU A 85 -3.57 1.98 5.74
C LEU A 85 -4.84 2.80 5.97
N GLU A 86 -5.25 3.01 7.22
CA GLU A 86 -6.45 3.78 7.58
C GLU A 86 -6.42 5.24 7.12
N ALA A 87 -5.24 5.77 6.82
CA ALA A 87 -5.11 7.13 6.29
C ALA A 87 -5.45 7.25 4.80
N PHE A 88 -5.67 6.15 4.09
CA PHE A 88 -6.06 6.14 2.69
C PHE A 88 -7.57 5.88 2.52
N ASP A 89 -8.17 6.46 1.48
CA ASP A 89 -9.57 6.22 1.15
C ASP A 89 -9.79 4.84 0.51
N THR A 90 -8.80 4.38 -0.25
CA THR A 90 -8.87 3.14 -1.03
C THR A 90 -7.52 2.42 -1.02
N VAL A 91 -7.57 1.10 -0.86
CA VAL A 91 -6.42 0.22 -0.97
C VAL A 91 -6.59 -0.69 -2.19
N LEU A 92 -5.58 -0.70 -3.05
CA LEU A 92 -5.38 -1.71 -4.07
C LEU A 92 -4.31 -2.69 -3.59
N LEU A 93 -4.70 -3.92 -3.30
CA LEU A 93 -3.77 -4.98 -2.92
C LEU A 93 -3.41 -5.83 -4.13
N LEU A 94 -2.14 -5.84 -4.47
CA LEU A 94 -1.59 -6.64 -5.55
C LEU A 94 -0.80 -7.82 -4.98
N ASP A 95 -1.09 -9.01 -5.50
CA ASP A 95 -0.27 -10.21 -5.29
C ASP A 95 0.78 -10.33 -6.40
N ARG A 96 1.60 -11.36 -6.36
CA ARG A 96 2.67 -11.63 -7.33
C ARG A 96 2.14 -11.59 -8.76
N GLY A 97 2.94 -11.00 -9.65
CA GLY A 97 2.56 -10.83 -11.05
C GLY A 97 1.52 -9.74 -11.30
N GLY A 98 1.30 -8.86 -10.32
CA GLY A 98 0.35 -7.75 -10.45
C GLY A 98 -1.11 -8.20 -10.40
N LYS A 99 -1.39 -9.37 -9.82
CA LYS A 99 -2.75 -9.90 -9.69
C LYS A 99 -3.49 -9.18 -8.58
N MET A 100 -4.63 -8.58 -8.89
CA MET A 100 -5.45 -7.85 -7.92
C MET A 100 -6.14 -8.80 -6.95
N ALA A 101 -5.76 -8.74 -5.68
CA ALA A 101 -6.36 -9.55 -4.63
C ALA A 101 -7.46 -8.82 -3.85
N TYR A 102 -7.44 -7.49 -3.87
CA TYR A 102 -8.45 -6.64 -3.23
C TYR A 102 -8.40 -5.21 -3.79
N LEU A 103 -9.55 -4.56 -3.87
CA LEU A 103 -9.70 -3.13 -4.12
C LEU A 103 -10.89 -2.61 -3.32
N GLY A 104 -10.65 -1.66 -2.43
CA GLY A 104 -11.73 -1.09 -1.61
C GLY A 104 -11.22 -0.34 -0.39
N PRO A 105 -12.13 0.05 0.52
CA PRO A 105 -11.78 0.76 1.75
C PRO A 105 -10.87 -0.07 2.65
N PRO A 106 -9.86 0.54 3.30
CA PRO A 106 -8.95 -0.16 4.23
C PRO A 106 -9.66 -0.93 5.34
N LYS A 107 -10.73 -0.37 5.88
CA LYS A 107 -11.54 -0.97 6.97
C LYS A 107 -12.14 -2.33 6.60
N ASP A 108 -12.39 -2.57 5.32
CA ASP A 108 -13.03 -3.79 4.83
C ASP A 108 -12.00 -4.86 4.41
N LEU A 109 -10.73 -4.48 4.26
CA LEU A 109 -9.64 -5.34 3.84
C LEU A 109 -9.47 -6.57 4.75
N VAL A 110 -9.34 -6.33 6.05
CA VAL A 110 -9.11 -7.40 7.03
C VAL A 110 -10.32 -8.33 7.12
N SER A 111 -11.54 -7.78 7.13
CA SER A 111 -12.78 -8.57 7.20
C SER A 111 -12.97 -9.45 5.97
N TYR A 112 -12.64 -8.95 4.77
CA TYR A 112 -12.66 -9.73 3.53
C TYR A 112 -11.75 -10.97 3.62
N PHE A 113 -10.51 -10.80 4.07
CA PHE A 113 -9.57 -11.91 4.22
C PHE A 113 -9.90 -12.83 5.40
N GLN A 114 -10.51 -12.32 6.47
CA GLN A 114 -11.03 -13.15 7.55
C GLN A 114 -12.13 -14.09 7.05
N GLN A 115 -13.06 -13.59 6.25
CA GLN A 115 -14.10 -14.39 5.65
C GLN A 115 -13.50 -15.42 4.69
N ALA A 116 -12.56 -15.00 3.83
CA ALA A 116 -11.84 -15.91 2.95
C ALA A 116 -11.12 -17.03 3.71
N SER A 117 -10.47 -16.72 4.83
CA SER A 117 -9.80 -17.70 5.68
C SER A 117 -10.75 -18.75 6.23
N LYS A 118 -11.95 -18.35 6.67
CA LYS A 118 -12.99 -19.26 7.14
C LYS A 118 -13.52 -20.16 6.02
N ASP A 119 -13.89 -19.59 4.88
CA ASP A 119 -14.42 -20.31 3.73
C ASP A 119 -13.44 -21.37 3.19
N LEU A 120 -12.15 -21.05 3.22
CA LEU A 120 -11.08 -21.90 2.72
C LEU A 120 -10.49 -22.84 3.77
N GLN A 121 -10.99 -22.81 5.00
CA GLN A 121 -10.50 -23.59 6.13
C GLN A 121 -8.95 -23.49 6.25
N ILE A 122 -8.46 -22.25 6.26
CA ILE A 122 -7.03 -21.97 6.41
C ILE A 122 -6.70 -22.13 7.89
N GLU A 123 -6.10 -23.28 8.24
CA GLU A 123 -5.57 -23.50 9.59
C GLU A 123 -4.38 -22.58 9.83
N ARG A 124 -4.37 -21.95 10.99
CA ARG A 124 -3.31 -21.04 11.39
C ARG A 124 -2.19 -21.76 12.10
N GLN A 125 -0.97 -21.36 11.83
CA GLN A 125 0.20 -21.81 12.57
C GLN A 125 0.39 -21.07 13.91
N SER A 126 -0.42 -20.05 14.23
CA SER A 126 -0.32 -19.31 15.48
C SER A 126 -1.68 -19.08 16.13
N ASP A 127 -1.73 -19.22 17.46
CA ASP A 127 -2.89 -18.93 18.32
C ASP A 127 -3.19 -17.42 18.44
N LEU A 128 -2.49 -16.57 17.70
CA LEU A 128 -2.68 -15.13 17.72
C LEU A 128 -3.93 -14.77 16.92
N THR A 129 -4.80 -14.00 17.55
CA THR A 129 -5.96 -13.39 16.87
C THR A 129 -5.53 -12.61 15.66
N PRO A 130 -6.27 -12.66 14.52
CA PRO A 130 -5.94 -11.88 13.34
C PRO A 130 -6.04 -10.40 13.69
N GLN A 131 -4.91 -9.75 13.72
CA GLN A 131 -4.85 -8.32 13.95
C GLN A 131 -4.14 -7.66 12.77
N GLY A 132 -4.86 -6.71 12.16
CA GLY A 132 -4.28 -5.79 11.21
C GLY A 132 -3.88 -6.34 9.85
N ALA A 133 -3.12 -5.53 9.14
CA ALA A 133 -2.69 -5.80 7.77
C ALA A 133 -1.75 -7.00 7.64
N ASP A 134 -0.94 -7.31 8.63
CA ASP A 134 -0.01 -8.45 8.61
C ASP A 134 -0.75 -9.77 8.39
N PHE A 135 -1.95 -9.90 8.98
CA PHE A 135 -2.81 -11.06 8.77
C PHE A 135 -3.13 -11.30 7.29
N VAL A 136 -3.39 -10.25 6.53
CA VAL A 136 -3.71 -10.32 5.10
C VAL A 136 -2.53 -10.89 4.31
N PHE A 137 -1.33 -10.42 4.60
CA PHE A 137 -0.11 -10.93 3.96
C PHE A 137 0.16 -12.39 4.34
N ASP A 138 -0.08 -12.79 5.59
CA ASP A 138 0.05 -14.17 6.02
C ASP A 138 -0.92 -15.10 5.28
N ILE A 139 -2.14 -14.65 5.05
CA ILE A 139 -3.13 -15.41 4.26
C ILE A 139 -2.66 -15.57 2.81
N LEU A 140 -2.22 -14.50 2.16
CA LEU A 140 -1.71 -14.54 0.78
C LEU A 140 -0.49 -15.47 0.65
N GLU A 141 0.38 -15.49 1.66
CA GLU A 141 1.61 -16.27 1.67
C GLU A 141 1.45 -17.68 2.27
N THR A 142 0.22 -18.07 2.67
CA THR A 142 -0.03 -19.39 3.25
C THR A 142 0.54 -20.50 2.35
N THR A 143 1.36 -21.35 2.94
CA THR A 143 2.05 -22.43 2.23
C THR A 143 1.44 -23.79 2.53
N MET A 144 1.53 -24.70 1.55
CA MET A 144 1.20 -26.11 1.81
C MET A 144 2.33 -26.73 2.62
N LEU A 145 2.01 -27.30 3.78
CA LEU A 145 2.93 -28.17 4.52
C LEU A 145 3.24 -29.40 3.67
N LYS A 146 4.45 -29.48 3.13
CA LYS A 146 4.93 -30.70 2.46
C LYS A 146 5.44 -31.66 3.53
N LEU A 147 4.72 -32.79 3.71
CA LEU A 147 5.11 -33.84 4.62
C LEU A 147 6.43 -34.53 4.25
N HIS A 148 6.97 -34.41 3.03
CA HIS A 148 8.07 -35.27 2.55
C HIS A 148 9.08 -34.65 1.58
N ALA A 149 9.28 -33.30 1.52
CA ALA A 149 10.36 -32.75 0.70
C ALA A 149 11.01 -31.52 1.33
N PRO A 150 12.28 -31.57 1.75
CA PRO A 150 13.01 -30.40 2.20
C PRO A 150 13.32 -29.51 0.99
N GLY A 151 12.97 -28.23 1.04
CA GLY A 151 13.59 -27.20 0.22
C GLY A 151 12.71 -26.30 -0.64
N LYS A 152 11.42 -26.55 -0.91
CA LYS A 152 10.55 -25.58 -1.61
C LYS A 152 9.14 -25.58 -1.03
N SER A 153 8.88 -24.64 -0.14
CA SER A 153 7.51 -24.30 0.29
C SER A 153 6.75 -23.73 -0.92
N ARG A 154 5.63 -24.37 -1.29
CA ARG A 154 4.75 -23.88 -2.36
C ARG A 154 3.54 -23.20 -1.71
N ARG A 155 3.17 -22.02 -2.18
CA ARG A 155 1.95 -21.33 -1.75
C ARG A 155 0.74 -22.25 -1.93
N ARG A 156 -0.19 -22.21 -0.99
CA ARG A 156 -1.45 -22.99 -1.04
C ARG A 156 -2.35 -22.47 -2.16
N PHE A 157 -2.44 -21.16 -2.30
CA PHE A 157 -3.23 -20.49 -3.32
C PHE A 157 -2.32 -19.67 -4.23
N GLN A 158 -2.55 -19.76 -5.53
CA GLN A 158 -1.81 -18.96 -6.53
C GLN A 158 -2.43 -17.54 -6.62
N PRO A 159 -1.70 -16.55 -7.13
CA PRO A 159 -2.20 -15.19 -7.27
C PRO A 159 -3.51 -15.07 -8.07
N GLU A 160 -3.66 -15.89 -9.13
CA GLU A 160 -4.86 -15.94 -9.96
C GLU A 160 -6.12 -16.31 -9.16
N PHE A 161 -5.97 -17.22 -8.18
CA PHE A 161 -7.08 -17.61 -7.30
C PHE A 161 -7.63 -16.41 -6.51
N TRP A 162 -6.75 -15.55 -6.00
CA TRP A 162 -7.17 -14.38 -5.23
C TRP A 162 -7.84 -13.34 -6.12
N GLN A 163 -7.33 -13.16 -7.35
CA GLN A 163 -7.94 -12.30 -8.35
C GLN A 163 -9.36 -12.76 -8.68
N GLU A 164 -9.54 -14.03 -9.06
CA GLU A 164 -10.85 -14.60 -9.38
C GLU A 164 -11.82 -14.52 -8.19
N ARG A 165 -11.33 -14.79 -6.99
CA ARG A 165 -12.14 -14.70 -5.78
C ARG A 165 -12.63 -13.26 -5.55
N PHE A 166 -11.77 -12.27 -5.72
CA PHE A 166 -12.15 -10.88 -5.55
C PHE A 166 -13.13 -10.43 -6.63
N GLU A 167 -12.88 -10.77 -7.88
CA GLU A 167 -13.79 -10.46 -9.00
C GLU A 167 -15.19 -11.05 -8.77
N ASN A 168 -15.27 -12.30 -8.31
CA ASN A 168 -16.55 -12.93 -7.96
C ASN A 168 -17.24 -12.25 -6.77
N HIS A 169 -16.48 -11.82 -5.75
CA HIS A 169 -17.01 -11.07 -4.61
C HIS A 169 -17.62 -9.73 -5.06
N CYS A 170 -16.93 -8.97 -5.91
CA CYS A 170 -17.43 -7.71 -6.46
C CYS A 170 -18.73 -7.89 -7.25
N VAL A 171 -18.88 -8.99 -7.99
CA VAL A 171 -20.13 -9.27 -8.74
C VAL A 171 -21.29 -9.56 -7.79
N MET A 172 -21.04 -10.26 -6.68
CA MET A 172 -22.07 -10.57 -5.68
C MET A 172 -22.55 -9.33 -4.91
N ASP A 173 -21.63 -8.42 -4.58
CA ASP A 173 -21.94 -7.23 -3.78
C ASP A 173 -22.40 -6.02 -4.64
N HIS A 174 -22.63 -6.21 -5.93
CA HIS A 174 -22.96 -5.13 -6.89
C HIS A 174 -21.93 -3.98 -6.91
N LEU A 175 -20.72 -4.22 -6.45
CA LEU A 175 -19.59 -3.33 -6.60
C LEU A 175 -19.15 -3.39 -8.07
N SER A 176 -19.78 -2.59 -8.93
CA SER A 176 -19.32 -2.42 -10.31
C SER A 176 -17.97 -1.72 -10.26
N LEU A 177 -16.91 -2.48 -10.49
CA LEU A 177 -15.62 -1.89 -10.82
C LEU A 177 -15.83 -0.92 -11.99
N PRO A 178 -15.34 0.32 -11.92
CA PRO A 178 -15.44 1.21 -13.07
C PRO A 178 -14.78 0.51 -14.25
N LYS A 179 -15.54 0.28 -15.32
CA LYS A 179 -14.96 -0.23 -16.56
C LYS A 179 -13.88 0.76 -16.98
N PRO A 180 -12.66 0.32 -17.30
CA PRO A 180 -11.65 1.22 -17.80
C PRO A 180 -12.25 1.95 -19.00
N SER A 181 -12.35 3.27 -18.90
CA SER A 181 -12.68 4.08 -20.06
C SER A 181 -11.65 3.79 -21.13
N PRO A 182 -12.04 3.57 -22.40
CA PRO A 182 -11.05 3.45 -23.45
C PRO A 182 -10.21 4.72 -23.40
N ILE A 183 -8.89 4.53 -23.26
CA ILE A 183 -7.93 5.64 -23.30
C ILE A 183 -8.13 6.30 -24.65
N ALA A 184 -8.81 7.42 -24.68
CA ALA A 184 -9.01 8.20 -25.88
C ALA A 184 -7.68 8.91 -26.21
N GLY A 185 -6.97 8.38 -27.21
CA GLY A 185 -5.79 8.99 -27.79
C GLY A 185 -4.52 8.19 -27.49
N GLU A 186 -3.86 7.77 -28.54
CA GLU A 186 -2.44 7.46 -28.52
C GLU A 186 -1.71 8.66 -27.93
N LEU A 187 -1.02 8.44 -26.84
CA LEU A 187 -0.05 9.40 -26.33
C LEU A 187 1.07 9.48 -27.39
N ASP A 188 1.06 10.52 -28.21
CA ASP A 188 2.22 10.89 -29.02
C ASP A 188 3.38 11.21 -28.06
N LEU A 189 4.18 10.20 -27.77
CA LEU A 189 5.43 10.42 -27.06
C LEU A 189 6.40 11.11 -28.04
N PRO A 190 6.99 12.25 -27.65
CA PRO A 190 8.01 12.87 -28.48
C PRO A 190 9.17 11.90 -28.64
N THR A 191 9.45 11.54 -29.89
CA THR A 191 10.66 10.79 -30.25
C THR A 191 11.87 11.68 -29.96
N ALA A 192 12.78 11.16 -29.11
CA ALA A 192 14.05 11.79 -28.78
C ALA A 192 15.01 11.83 -29.97
#